data_98f15c1f910cd25a807f031fe7810de3
#
_entry.id   98f15c1f910cd25a807f031fe7810de3
#
_cell.length_a   1.000
_cell.length_b   1.000
_cell.length_c   1.000
_cell.angle_alpha   90.00
_cell.angle_beta   90.00
_cell.angle_gamma   90.00
#
_symmetry.space_group_name_H-M   'P 1'
#
loop_
_entity.id
_entity.type
_entity.pdbx_description
1 polymer ?
#
loop_
_entity_poly.entity_id
_entity_poly.type
_entity_poly.pdbx_seq_one_letter_code
_entity_poly.pdbx_strand_id
1 'polypeptide(L)'
;MILSSDTIKNAIDKGDLLIKPFDEKNLKPASYTFTLAAKLLIPKKVPLIVIGGEQESEEAVIGSDGFILNPGDFVLGYTDEYLSLKNKYACFLSTRGSCAQVGLSVLLGSAFAEPDTDNCLILEIHNASNCPIKLDKGMKIVKGVFVEVIQ
;
A
#
# COMPACT_ATOMS: atom_id res chain seq x y z
N MET A 1 -9.14 5.06 19.12
CA MET A 1 -10.28 4.26 18.62
C MET A 1 -10.18 4.13 17.11
N ILE A 2 -10.60 3.01 16.58
CA ILE A 2 -10.63 2.76 15.13
C ILE A 2 -11.78 3.56 14.51
N LEU A 3 -11.52 4.20 13.37
CA LEU A 3 -12.52 4.97 12.65
C LEU A 3 -13.44 4.05 11.84
N SER A 4 -14.75 4.23 12.01
CA SER A 4 -15.76 3.60 11.15
C SER A 4 -15.79 4.26 9.77
N SER A 5 -16.49 3.64 8.83
CA SER A 5 -16.71 4.22 7.50
C SER A 5 -17.27 5.65 7.56
N ASP A 6 -18.27 5.86 8.41
CA ASP A 6 -18.88 7.20 8.57
C ASP A 6 -17.89 8.22 9.13
N THR A 7 -17.09 7.80 10.11
CA THR A 7 -16.07 8.68 10.71
C THR A 7 -14.95 8.99 9.72
N ILE A 8 -14.52 8.01 8.92
CA ILE A 8 -13.54 8.23 7.82
C ILE A 8 -14.09 9.26 6.83
N LYS A 9 -15.33 9.08 6.39
CA LYS A 9 -15.97 9.99 5.43
C LYS A 9 -16.09 11.41 6.01
N ASN A 10 -16.52 11.53 7.26
CA ASN A 10 -16.60 12.81 7.94
C ASN A 10 -15.24 13.50 8.06
N ALA A 11 -14.19 12.74 8.37
CA ALA A 11 -12.83 13.28 8.46
C ALA A 11 -12.35 13.81 7.10
N ILE A 12 -12.68 13.11 6.01
CA ILE A 12 -12.36 13.56 4.65
C ILE A 12 -13.13 14.83 4.32
N ASP A 13 -14.42 14.89 4.59
CA ASP A 13 -15.27 16.05 4.33
C ASP A 13 -14.79 17.30 5.09
N LYS A 14 -14.26 17.13 6.28
CA LYS A 14 -13.70 18.22 7.10
C LYS A 14 -12.28 18.61 6.70
N GLY A 15 -11.63 17.85 5.83
CA GLY A 15 -10.22 18.07 5.46
C GLY A 15 -9.22 17.58 6.51
N ASP A 16 -9.66 16.81 7.49
CA ASP A 16 -8.82 16.24 8.55
C ASP A 16 -8.09 14.96 8.09
N LEU A 17 -8.53 14.39 6.99
CA LEU A 17 -7.96 13.21 6.33
C LEU A 17 -8.07 13.41 4.82
N LEU A 18 -7.05 13.08 4.06
CA LEU A 18 -7.09 13.12 2.60
C LEU A 18 -6.75 11.76 2.03
N ILE A 19 -7.62 11.24 1.19
CA ILE A 19 -7.38 10.09 0.31
C ILE A 19 -7.75 10.56 -1.10
N LYS A 20 -6.79 10.61 -2.01
CA LYS A 20 -7.02 11.12 -3.37
C LYS A 20 -6.39 10.21 -4.42
N PRO A 21 -7.15 9.66 -5.38
CA PRO A 21 -8.60 9.79 -5.52
C PRO A 21 -9.33 8.98 -4.45
N PHE A 22 -10.47 9.46 -3.99
CA PHE A 22 -11.34 8.75 -3.06
C PHE A 22 -12.46 8.05 -3.83
N ASP A 23 -12.63 6.75 -3.59
CA ASP A 23 -13.72 5.96 -4.16
C ASP A 23 -14.52 5.34 -3.01
N GLU A 24 -15.78 5.72 -2.90
CA GLU A 24 -16.68 5.22 -1.85
C GLU A 24 -16.83 3.70 -1.88
N LYS A 25 -16.65 3.06 -3.04
CA LYS A 25 -16.67 1.59 -3.16
C LYS A 25 -15.55 0.90 -2.40
N ASN A 26 -14.45 1.61 -2.15
CA ASN A 26 -13.30 1.10 -1.42
C ASN A 26 -13.39 1.36 0.09
N LEU A 27 -14.39 2.11 0.52
CA LEU A 27 -14.68 2.36 1.93
C LEU A 27 -15.39 1.16 2.53
N LYS A 28 -14.83 0.60 3.59
CA LYS A 28 -15.32 -0.58 4.32
C LYS A 28 -15.75 -0.17 5.73
N PRO A 29 -16.46 -1.03 6.49
CA PRO A 29 -17.00 -0.64 7.81
C PRO A 29 -15.99 -0.02 8.77
N ALA A 30 -14.72 -0.42 8.73
CA ALA A 30 -13.66 0.10 9.62
C ALA A 30 -12.31 0.25 8.92
N SER A 31 -12.30 0.40 7.59
CA SER A 31 -11.06 0.49 6.82
C SER A 31 -11.31 1.09 5.43
N TYR A 32 -10.23 1.44 4.76
CA TYR A 32 -10.24 1.83 3.35
C TYR A 32 -9.31 0.91 2.57
N THR A 33 -9.74 0.45 1.40
CA THR A 33 -8.95 -0.42 0.53
C THR A 33 -8.26 0.43 -0.54
N PHE A 34 -6.93 0.41 -0.52
CA PHE A 34 -6.09 1.11 -1.49
C PHE A 34 -5.80 0.22 -2.69
N THR A 35 -5.50 0.85 -3.82
CA THR A 35 -5.22 0.18 -5.09
C THR A 35 -3.77 0.34 -5.50
N LEU A 36 -3.30 -0.56 -6.37
CA LEU A 36 -1.93 -0.60 -6.86
C LEU A 36 -1.73 0.38 -8.02
N ALA A 37 -0.78 1.29 -7.88
CA ALA A 37 -0.34 2.15 -8.98
C ALA A 37 0.44 1.34 -10.04
N ALA A 38 0.51 1.87 -11.25
CA ALA A 38 1.18 1.19 -12.36
C ALA A 38 2.71 1.12 -12.21
N LYS A 39 3.31 2.04 -11.47
CA LYS A 39 4.77 2.10 -11.31
C LYS A 39 5.27 1.10 -10.31
N LEU A 40 6.29 0.33 -10.69
CA LEU A 40 7.05 -0.56 -9.83
C LEU A 40 8.52 -0.18 -9.84
N LEU A 41 9.22 -0.46 -8.75
CA LEU A 41 10.67 -0.39 -8.68
C LEU A 41 11.21 -1.80 -8.45
N ILE A 42 12.03 -2.28 -9.39
CA ILE A 42 12.66 -3.60 -9.31
C ILE A 42 14.07 -3.39 -8.77
N PRO A 43 14.38 -3.82 -7.53
CA PRO A 43 15.71 -3.69 -6.97
C PRO A 43 16.75 -4.41 -7.84
N LYS A 44 17.87 -3.74 -8.12
CA LYS A 44 18.98 -4.37 -8.85
C LYS A 44 19.66 -5.41 -7.96
N LYS A 45 20.06 -6.53 -8.58
CA LYS A 45 20.84 -7.55 -7.88
C LYS A 45 22.25 -7.01 -7.61
N VAL A 46 22.67 -7.08 -6.35
CA VAL A 46 24.00 -6.65 -5.89
C VAL A 46 24.62 -7.75 -5.03
N PRO A 47 25.97 -7.78 -4.87
CA PRO A 47 26.63 -8.78 -4.02
C PRO A 47 26.25 -8.65 -2.54
N LEU A 48 25.94 -7.43 -2.09
CA LEU A 48 25.62 -7.15 -0.68
C LEU A 48 24.70 -5.92 -0.61
N ILE A 49 23.66 -6.00 0.20
CA ILE A 49 22.82 -4.85 0.56
C ILE A 49 23.30 -4.30 1.90
N VAL A 50 23.64 -3.01 1.94
CA VAL A 50 24.00 -2.31 3.18
C VAL A 50 22.82 -1.45 3.58
N ILE A 51 22.25 -1.71 4.77
CA ILE A 51 21.12 -0.92 5.29
C ILE A 51 21.58 0.53 5.50
N GLY A 52 20.81 1.48 4.98
CA GLY A 52 21.16 2.91 5.03
C GLY A 52 22.04 3.37 3.88
N GLY A 53 22.56 2.46 3.06
CA GLY A 53 23.29 2.78 1.83
C GLY A 53 22.37 3.04 0.65
N GLU A 54 22.95 3.44 -0.47
CA GLU A 54 22.19 3.63 -1.71
C GLU A 54 21.70 2.30 -2.25
N GLN A 55 20.42 2.29 -2.67
CA GLN A 55 19.80 1.15 -3.31
C GLN A 55 19.41 1.52 -4.74
N GLU A 56 19.93 0.79 -5.72
CA GLU A 56 19.57 1.00 -7.11
C GLU A 56 18.38 0.12 -7.51
N SER A 57 17.50 0.69 -8.31
CA SER A 57 16.32 0.01 -8.84
C SER A 57 16.08 0.38 -10.28
N GLU A 58 15.42 -0.49 -11.02
CA GLU A 58 14.87 -0.20 -12.34
C GLU A 58 13.38 0.10 -12.21
N GLU A 59 12.91 1.14 -12.91
CA GLU A 59 11.49 1.40 -13.01
C GLU A 59 10.84 0.44 -14.00
N ALA A 60 9.68 -0.08 -13.63
CA ALA A 60 8.80 -0.83 -14.52
C ALA A 60 7.39 -0.24 -14.44
N VAL A 61 6.64 -0.38 -15.50
CA VAL A 61 5.24 0.06 -15.58
C VAL A 61 4.37 -1.15 -15.87
N ILE A 62 3.36 -1.37 -15.03
CA ILE A 62 2.39 -2.44 -15.25
C ILE A 62 1.53 -2.06 -16.46
N GLY A 63 1.68 -2.81 -17.55
CA GLY A 63 0.89 -2.62 -18.76
C GLY A 63 -0.46 -3.33 -18.68
N SER A 64 -1.19 -3.35 -19.81
CA SER A 64 -2.50 -4.01 -19.92
C SER A 64 -2.44 -5.51 -19.68
N ASP A 65 -1.29 -6.16 -19.92
CA ASP A 65 -1.09 -7.60 -19.70
C ASP A 65 -0.67 -7.93 -18.26
N GLY A 66 -0.55 -6.92 -17.39
CA GLY A 66 -0.10 -7.11 -16.02
C GLY A 66 1.41 -7.28 -15.88
N PHE A 67 1.85 -7.58 -14.66
CA PHE A 67 3.24 -7.86 -14.32
C PHE A 67 3.29 -9.20 -13.59
N ILE A 68 4.19 -10.08 -14.04
CA ILE A 68 4.36 -11.40 -13.44
C ILE A 68 5.41 -11.33 -12.33
N LEU A 69 4.98 -11.62 -11.11
CA LEU A 69 5.84 -11.75 -9.94
C LEU A 69 6.08 -13.23 -9.68
N ASN A 70 7.29 -13.69 -9.95
CA ASN A 70 7.64 -15.10 -9.77
C ASN A 70 7.82 -15.45 -8.29
N PRO A 71 7.74 -16.75 -7.91
CA PRO A 71 8.01 -17.17 -6.54
C PRO A 71 9.34 -16.62 -6.01
N GLY A 72 9.31 -16.00 -4.84
CA GLY A 72 10.48 -15.40 -4.20
C GLY A 72 10.85 -13.99 -4.67
N ASP A 73 10.21 -13.48 -5.72
CA ASP A 73 10.47 -12.14 -6.21
C ASP A 73 10.02 -11.06 -5.19
N PHE A 74 10.77 -9.98 -5.18
CA PHE A 74 10.48 -8.79 -4.38
C PHE A 74 10.58 -7.53 -5.25
N VAL A 75 9.55 -6.70 -5.21
CA VAL A 75 9.53 -5.39 -5.89
C VAL A 75 8.91 -4.35 -4.96
N LEU A 76 9.26 -3.09 -5.17
CA LEU A 76 8.56 -1.98 -4.53
C LEU A 76 7.45 -1.50 -5.46
N GLY A 77 6.33 -1.17 -4.86
CA GLY A 77 5.20 -0.54 -5.55
C GLY A 77 4.67 0.64 -4.77
N TYR A 78 3.58 1.20 -5.24
CA TYR A 78 2.94 2.36 -4.62
C TYR A 78 1.43 2.19 -4.64
N THR A 79 0.77 2.77 -3.65
CA THR A 79 -0.67 2.97 -3.77
C THR A 79 -0.95 4.02 -4.84
N ASP A 80 -2.01 3.84 -5.61
CA ASP A 80 -2.49 4.85 -6.55
C ASP A 80 -2.98 6.09 -5.81
N GLU A 81 -3.56 5.87 -4.63
CA GLU A 81 -4.07 6.94 -3.78
C GLU A 81 -2.94 7.66 -3.04
N TYR A 82 -3.05 8.97 -3.01
CA TYR A 82 -2.29 9.84 -2.12
C TYR A 82 -2.99 9.88 -0.77
N LEU A 83 -2.24 9.67 0.31
CA LEU A 83 -2.74 9.69 1.68
C LEU A 83 -2.09 10.83 2.47
N SER A 84 -2.92 11.67 3.09
CA SER A 84 -2.46 12.65 4.06
C SER A 84 -3.23 12.48 5.37
N LEU A 85 -2.51 12.18 6.44
CA LEU A 85 -3.07 11.92 7.77
C LEU A 85 -3.20 13.19 8.62
N LYS A 86 -2.71 14.33 8.11
CA LYS A 86 -2.89 15.68 8.69
C LYS A 86 -2.47 15.81 10.16
N ASN A 87 -1.54 14.96 10.62
CA ASN A 87 -1.09 14.88 12.01
C ASN A 87 -2.21 14.58 13.02
N LYS A 88 -3.34 14.06 12.55
CA LYS A 88 -4.50 13.72 13.39
C LYS A 88 -4.71 12.22 13.54
N TYR A 89 -4.37 11.48 12.52
CA TYR A 89 -4.59 10.04 12.48
C TYR A 89 -3.28 9.30 12.23
N ALA A 90 -3.26 8.05 12.63
CA ALA A 90 -2.27 7.06 12.18
C ALA A 90 -3.00 5.98 11.39
N CYS A 91 -2.28 5.23 10.56
CA CYS A 91 -2.89 4.20 9.75
C CYS A 91 -2.11 2.89 9.87
N PHE A 92 -2.79 1.85 10.35
CA PHE A 92 -2.28 0.48 10.29
C PHE A 92 -2.61 -0.11 8.94
N LEU A 93 -1.63 -0.72 8.30
CA LEU A 93 -1.77 -1.31 6.98
C LEU A 93 -1.73 -2.84 7.06
N SER A 94 -2.50 -3.49 6.23
CA SER A 94 -2.41 -4.94 6.04
C SER A 94 -2.66 -5.30 4.58
N THR A 95 -2.02 -6.38 4.12
CA THR A 95 -2.31 -6.93 2.80
C THR A 95 -3.79 -7.30 2.71
N ARG A 96 -4.43 -6.96 1.61
CA ARG A 96 -5.82 -7.37 1.38
C ARG A 96 -5.94 -8.89 1.51
N GLY A 97 -6.96 -9.35 2.25
CA GLY A 97 -7.11 -10.77 2.60
C GLY A 97 -7.07 -11.72 1.41
N SER A 98 -7.74 -11.39 0.29
CA SER A 98 -7.72 -12.22 -0.92
C SER A 98 -6.34 -12.30 -1.58
N CYS A 99 -5.49 -11.29 -1.42
CA CYS A 99 -4.10 -11.30 -1.87
C CYS A 99 -3.24 -12.15 -0.93
N ALA A 100 -3.39 -11.94 0.37
CA ALA A 100 -2.62 -12.68 1.38
C ALA A 100 -2.88 -14.20 1.31
N GLN A 101 -4.12 -14.59 1.04
CA GLN A 101 -4.52 -16.00 0.97
C GLN A 101 -3.86 -16.78 -0.18
N VAL A 102 -3.38 -16.11 -1.21
CA VAL A 102 -2.64 -16.74 -2.32
C VAL A 102 -1.13 -16.59 -2.18
N GLY A 103 -0.65 -16.04 -1.06
CA GLY A 103 0.78 -15.90 -0.78
C GLY A 103 1.39 -14.59 -1.22
N LEU A 104 0.59 -13.60 -1.61
CA LEU A 104 1.08 -12.24 -1.90
C LEU A 104 1.14 -11.43 -0.61
N SER A 105 2.31 -10.93 -0.27
CA SER A 105 2.48 -9.91 0.76
C SER A 105 2.81 -8.58 0.10
N VAL A 106 2.24 -7.48 0.60
CA VAL A 106 2.59 -6.13 0.13
C VAL A 106 3.25 -5.30 1.24
N LEU A 107 3.49 -5.93 2.38
CA LEU A 107 4.07 -5.30 3.57
C LEU A 107 4.98 -6.32 4.25
N LEU A 108 6.28 -6.24 4.02
CA LEU A 108 7.23 -7.15 4.65
C LEU A 108 7.47 -6.82 6.13
N GLY A 109 7.25 -5.60 6.53
CA GLY A 109 7.43 -5.19 7.91
C GLY A 109 6.97 -3.77 8.18
N SER A 110 6.91 -2.94 7.16
CA SER A 110 6.47 -1.55 7.28
C SER A 110 4.96 -1.48 7.07
N ALA A 111 4.21 -1.69 8.14
CA ALA A 111 2.75 -1.80 8.13
C ALA A 111 2.07 -0.66 8.89
N PHE A 112 2.77 0.45 9.08
CA PHE A 112 2.26 1.58 9.85
C PHE A 112 2.63 2.89 9.16
N ALA A 113 1.64 3.76 9.01
CA ALA A 113 1.82 5.12 8.51
C ALA A 113 1.68 6.10 9.68
N GLU A 114 2.76 6.84 9.91
CA GLU A 114 2.83 7.86 10.96
C GLU A 114 1.89 9.04 10.66
N PRO A 115 1.49 9.82 11.68
CA PRO A 115 0.56 10.93 11.50
C PRO A 115 0.99 12.02 10.51
N ASP A 116 2.30 12.18 10.29
CA ASP A 116 2.87 13.13 9.34
C ASP A 116 2.92 12.59 7.90
N THR A 117 2.37 11.42 7.64
CA THR A 117 2.30 10.83 6.29
C THR A 117 1.55 11.75 5.34
N ASP A 118 2.18 12.06 4.21
CA ASP A 118 1.66 12.98 3.19
C ASP A 118 2.24 12.57 1.82
N ASN A 119 1.88 11.37 1.35
CA ASN A 119 2.41 10.77 0.11
C ASN A 119 1.57 9.57 -0.34
N CYS A 120 1.89 9.04 -1.53
CA CYS A 120 1.47 7.69 -1.89
C CYS A 120 2.26 6.69 -1.04
N LEU A 121 1.59 5.66 -0.54
CA LEU A 121 2.24 4.67 0.30
C LEU A 121 3.15 3.76 -0.51
N ILE A 122 4.34 3.47 0.01
CA ILE A 122 5.27 2.51 -0.59
C ILE A 122 4.84 1.11 -0.15
N LEU A 123 4.75 0.21 -1.12
CA LEU A 123 4.40 -1.19 -0.89
C LEU A 123 5.61 -2.09 -1.14
N GLU A 124 5.85 -3.01 -0.22
CA GLU A 124 6.94 -3.98 -0.25
C GLU A 124 6.36 -5.32 -0.72
N ILE A 125 6.33 -5.53 -2.04
CA ILE A 125 5.56 -6.61 -2.68
C ILE A 125 6.42 -7.85 -2.83
N HIS A 126 5.96 -8.96 -2.26
CA HIS A 126 6.68 -10.23 -2.24
C HIS A 126 5.74 -11.40 -2.54
N ASN A 127 6.17 -12.30 -3.41
CA ASN A 127 5.47 -13.56 -3.68
C ASN A 127 6.06 -14.68 -2.82
N ALA A 128 5.35 -15.03 -1.76
CA ALA A 128 5.73 -16.13 -0.87
C ALA A 128 5.11 -17.47 -1.29
N SER A 129 4.38 -17.52 -2.40
CA SER A 129 3.78 -18.75 -2.93
C SER A 129 4.75 -19.54 -3.82
N ASN A 130 4.30 -20.69 -4.27
CA ASN A 130 5.06 -21.54 -5.22
C ASN A 130 4.67 -21.29 -6.68
N CYS A 131 3.79 -20.33 -6.95
CA CYS A 131 3.28 -20.05 -8.30
C CYS A 131 3.53 -18.60 -8.67
N PRO A 132 3.72 -18.28 -9.97
CA PRO A 132 3.73 -16.91 -10.42
C PRO A 132 2.40 -16.21 -10.11
N ILE A 133 2.47 -14.96 -9.69
CA ILE A 133 1.30 -14.12 -9.40
C ILE A 133 1.30 -12.96 -10.40
N LYS A 134 0.15 -12.73 -11.02
CA LYS A 134 -0.03 -11.57 -11.91
C LYS A 134 -0.52 -10.37 -11.11
N LEU A 135 0.22 -9.27 -11.21
CA LEU A 135 -0.19 -7.98 -10.67
C LEU A 135 -0.82 -7.14 -11.78
N ASP A 136 -1.99 -6.59 -11.50
CA ASP A 136 -2.66 -5.65 -12.40
C ASP A 136 -2.69 -4.25 -11.78
N LYS A 137 -2.45 -3.22 -12.58
CA LYS A 137 -2.61 -1.84 -12.11
C LYS A 137 -4.07 -1.59 -11.73
N GLY A 138 -4.29 -0.86 -10.65
CA GLY A 138 -5.62 -0.55 -10.14
C GLY A 138 -6.25 -1.68 -9.33
N MET A 139 -5.58 -2.84 -9.19
CA MET A 139 -6.11 -3.90 -8.33
C MET A 139 -6.15 -3.45 -6.87
N LYS A 140 -7.15 -3.90 -6.13
CA LYS A 140 -7.25 -3.68 -4.69
C LYS A 140 -6.19 -4.53 -4.01
N ILE A 141 -5.34 -3.95 -3.19
CA ILE A 141 -4.13 -4.64 -2.72
C ILE A 141 -3.86 -4.50 -1.22
N VAL A 142 -4.14 -3.36 -0.63
CA VAL A 142 -3.81 -3.09 0.77
C VAL A 142 -4.99 -2.42 1.49
N LYS A 143 -5.16 -2.76 2.75
CA LYS A 143 -6.20 -2.22 3.62
C LYS A 143 -5.58 -1.32 4.67
N GLY A 144 -6.15 -0.13 4.85
CA GLY A 144 -5.77 0.80 5.91
C GLY A 144 -6.84 0.91 6.98
N VAL A 145 -6.42 0.79 8.24
CA VAL A 145 -7.25 1.01 9.42
C VAL A 145 -6.76 2.27 10.11
N PHE A 146 -7.63 3.25 10.23
CA PHE A 146 -7.28 4.56 10.80
C PHE A 146 -7.60 4.62 12.28
N VAL A 147 -6.68 5.21 13.04
CA VAL A 147 -6.85 5.48 14.46
C VAL A 147 -6.55 6.93 14.75
N GLU A 148 -7.33 7.53 15.66
CA GLU A 148 -7.08 8.90 16.11
C GLU A 148 -5.89 8.93 17.08
N VAL A 149 -5.00 9.89 16.88
CA VAL A 149 -3.85 10.10 17.77
C VAL A 149 -4.27 11.06 18.88
N ILE A 150 -4.13 10.61 20.11
CA ILE A 150 -4.46 11.42 21.29
C ILE A 150 -3.32 12.42 21.53
N GLN A 151 -3.69 13.69 21.63
CA GLN A 151 -2.75 14.79 21.88
C GLN A 151 -2.66 15.10 23.38
#